data_39ddaa0d1bc5e719db3a1b1d03a2ab9d
#
_entry.id   39ddaa0d1bc5e719db3a1b1d03a2ab9d
#
_cell.length_a   1.000
_cell.length_b   1.000
_cell.length_c   1.000
_cell.angle_alpha   90.00
_cell.angle_beta   90.00
_cell.angle_gamma   90.00
#
_symmetry.space_group_name_H-M   'P 1'
#
loop_
_entity.id
_entity.type
_entity.pdbx_description
1 polymer ?
#
loop_
_entity_poly.entity_id
_entity_poly.type
_entity_poly.pdbx_seq_one_letter_code
_entity_poly.pdbx_strand_id
1 'polypeptide(L)'
;MNTVVTPVDPQWVVKALCALAQINRLNVFRLLVVAGQDGMYPSDMALALGVPSNSLSFHLKELLHCELVSQEREGRNLRYRANLSRMQNLLVYLTDECCKGQPCFKMLSI
;
A
#
# COMPACT_ATOMS: atom_id res chain seq x y z
N MET A 1 -12.48 -15.00 -14.35
CA MET A 1 -12.54 -14.39 -13.94
C MET A 1 -12.70 -13.45 -14.21
N ASN A 2 -12.92 -13.06 -14.34
CA ASN A 2 -12.83 -12.18 -14.39
C ASN A 2 -13.11 -11.41 -13.88
N THR A 3 -12.84 -11.20 -13.66
CA THR A 3 -12.95 -10.29 -12.83
C THR A 3 -13.21 -9.04 -13.40
N VAL A 4 -14.16 -8.47 -13.08
CA VAL A 4 -14.41 -7.22 -13.49
C VAL A 4 -13.47 -6.34 -12.91
N VAL A 5 -12.72 -5.73 -13.66
CA VAL A 5 -11.80 -4.85 -13.18
C VAL A 5 -12.27 -3.48 -13.43
N THR A 6 -12.47 -2.73 -12.41
CA THR A 6 -12.72 -1.31 -12.54
C THR A 6 -11.48 -0.72 -13.15
N PRO A 7 -11.61 0.06 -14.21
CA PRO A 7 -10.44 0.70 -14.81
C PRO A 7 -9.71 1.53 -13.76
N VAL A 8 -8.41 1.39 -13.72
CA VAL A 8 -7.58 2.12 -12.78
C VAL A 8 -7.30 3.51 -13.36
N ASP A 9 -7.50 4.52 -12.52
CA ASP A 9 -7.26 5.90 -12.92
C ASP A 9 -5.77 6.19 -12.92
N PRO A 10 -5.18 6.60 -14.04
CA PRO A 10 -3.76 6.92 -14.07
C PRO A 10 -3.37 8.00 -13.07
N GLN A 11 -4.26 8.94 -12.77
CA GLN A 11 -3.94 9.96 -11.80
C GLN A 11 -3.82 9.39 -10.40
N TRP A 12 -4.64 8.38 -10.08
CA TRP A 12 -4.48 7.69 -8.82
C TRP A 12 -3.13 6.95 -8.77
N VAL A 13 -2.73 6.35 -9.89
CA VAL A 13 -1.45 5.65 -9.95
C VAL A 13 -0.31 6.61 -9.63
N VAL A 14 -0.35 7.81 -10.20
CA VAL A 14 0.69 8.81 -9.91
C VAL A 14 0.68 9.19 -8.43
N LYS A 15 -0.49 9.39 -7.85
CA LYS A 15 -0.58 9.69 -6.42
C LYS A 15 0.02 8.58 -5.58
N ALA A 16 -0.30 7.33 -5.91
CA ALA A 16 0.20 6.20 -5.17
C ALA A 16 1.72 6.10 -5.27
N LEU A 17 2.25 6.28 -6.48
CA LEU A 17 3.69 6.24 -6.68
C LEU A 17 4.39 7.38 -5.95
N CYS A 18 3.79 8.57 -5.96
CA CYS A 18 4.35 9.69 -5.22
C CYS A 18 4.38 9.42 -3.72
N ALA A 19 3.32 8.83 -3.20
CA ALA A 19 3.28 8.50 -1.79
C ALA A 19 4.38 7.50 -1.42
N LEU A 20 4.61 6.53 -2.30
CA LEU A 20 5.63 5.50 -2.04
C LEU A 20 7.04 5.97 -2.35
N ALA A 21 7.20 7.12 -2.98
CA ALA A 21 8.51 7.61 -3.38
C ALA A 21 9.22 8.39 -2.27
N GLN A 22 8.99 8.01 -1.03
CA GLN A 22 9.66 8.58 0.13
C GLN A 22 10.00 7.39 1.02
N ILE A 23 11.27 7.30 1.42
CA ILE A 23 11.77 6.07 2.03
C ILE A 23 10.99 5.65 3.28
N ASN A 24 10.61 6.60 4.12
CA ASN A 24 9.87 6.23 5.34
C ASN A 24 8.48 5.74 5.03
N ARG A 25 7.82 6.35 4.05
CA ARG A 25 6.50 5.88 3.64
C ARG A 25 6.56 4.51 2.99
N LEU A 26 7.58 4.29 2.18
CA LEU A 26 7.77 2.96 1.59
C LEU A 26 7.97 1.92 2.68
N ASN A 27 8.78 2.24 3.68
CA ASN A 27 9.03 1.31 4.79
C ASN A 27 7.77 1.05 5.60
N VAL A 28 6.96 2.07 5.85
CA VAL A 28 5.68 1.89 6.54
C VAL A 28 4.77 0.96 5.75
N PHE A 29 4.65 1.22 4.46
CA PHE A 29 3.79 0.40 3.62
C PHE A 29 4.27 -1.05 3.60
N ARG A 30 5.57 -1.26 3.42
CA ARG A 30 6.15 -2.61 3.41
C ARG A 30 5.92 -3.34 4.72
N LEU A 31 6.05 -2.63 5.82
CA LEU A 31 5.80 -3.23 7.13
C LEU A 31 4.36 -3.73 7.23
N LEU A 32 3.41 -2.94 6.75
CA LEU A 32 2.01 -3.34 6.78
C LEU A 32 1.71 -4.47 5.80
N VAL A 33 2.38 -4.51 4.67
CA VAL A 33 2.24 -5.63 3.73
C VAL A 33 2.66 -6.93 4.43
N VAL A 34 3.78 -6.89 5.13
CA VAL A 34 4.27 -8.07 5.84
C VAL A 34 3.32 -8.46 6.98
N ALA A 35 2.76 -7.49 7.67
CA ALA A 35 1.83 -7.77 8.77
C ALA A 35 0.54 -8.43 8.30
N GLY A 36 0.15 -8.19 7.06
CA GLY A 36 -1.03 -8.83 6.49
C GLY A 36 -2.31 -8.44 7.18
N GLN A 37 -3.21 -9.40 7.34
CA GLN A 37 -4.53 -9.15 7.92
C GLN A 37 -4.47 -8.68 9.36
N ASP A 38 -3.43 -9.06 10.09
CA ASP A 38 -3.30 -8.62 11.47
C ASP A 38 -3.12 -7.12 11.58
N GLY A 39 -2.49 -6.50 10.60
CA GLY A 39 -2.23 -5.07 10.66
C GLY A 39 -1.34 -4.70 11.82
N MET A 40 -1.28 -3.41 12.10
CA MET A 40 -0.45 -2.93 13.21
C MET A 40 -1.04 -1.64 13.77
N TYR A 41 -0.74 -1.37 15.02
CA TYR A 41 -1.04 -0.08 15.64
C TYR A 41 0.13 0.87 15.41
N PRO A 42 -0.13 2.19 15.38
CA PRO A 42 0.95 3.15 15.15
C PRO A 42 2.11 3.05 16.13
N SER A 43 1.82 2.77 17.41
CA SER A 43 2.89 2.65 18.39
C SER A 43 3.85 1.52 18.05
N ASP A 44 3.32 0.40 17.56
CA ASP A 44 4.15 -0.73 17.19
C ASP A 44 4.94 -0.42 15.92
N MET A 45 4.34 0.30 14.99
CA MET A 45 5.03 0.69 13.78
C MET A 45 6.17 1.67 14.07
N ALA A 46 5.91 2.64 14.94
CA ALA A 46 6.94 3.61 15.31
C ALA A 46 8.13 2.92 15.94
N LEU A 47 7.85 1.95 16.82
CA LEU A 47 8.90 1.20 17.46
C LEU A 47 9.68 0.35 16.48
N ALA A 48 8.97 -0.34 15.60
CA ALA A 48 9.62 -1.22 14.62
C ALA A 48 10.49 -0.45 13.65
N LEU A 49 10.08 0.76 13.28
CA LEU A 49 10.80 1.54 12.27
C LEU A 49 11.74 2.57 12.86
N GLY A 50 11.67 2.79 14.18
CA GLY A 50 12.51 3.78 14.81
C GLY A 50 12.22 5.19 14.36
N VAL A 51 10.94 5.51 14.08
CA VAL A 51 10.58 6.85 13.66
C VAL A 51 9.71 7.49 14.72
N PRO A 52 9.76 8.83 14.86
CA PRO A 52 8.92 9.52 15.82
C PRO A 52 7.44 9.38 15.47
N SER A 53 6.60 9.39 16.50
CA SER A 53 5.16 9.21 16.32
C SER A 53 4.54 10.26 15.42
N ASN A 54 4.96 11.51 15.53
CA ASN A 54 4.37 12.57 14.71
C ASN A 54 4.76 12.40 13.24
N SER A 55 5.98 11.97 12.97
CA SER A 55 6.39 11.69 11.59
C SER A 55 5.59 10.53 11.03
N LEU A 56 5.43 9.48 11.84
CA LEU A 56 4.65 8.32 11.42
C LEU A 56 3.22 8.70 11.10
N SER A 57 2.60 9.53 11.95
CA SER A 57 1.24 9.98 11.70
C SER A 57 1.10 10.68 10.36
N PHE A 58 2.08 11.51 10.01
CA PHE A 58 2.07 12.18 8.74
C PHE A 58 2.17 11.19 7.59
N HIS A 59 3.07 10.21 7.71
CA HIS A 59 3.24 9.20 6.66
C HIS A 59 1.99 8.35 6.49
N LEU A 60 1.37 7.96 7.59
CA LEU A 60 0.14 7.19 7.52
C LEU A 60 -0.98 7.98 6.86
N LYS A 61 -1.06 9.27 7.15
CA LYS A 61 -2.07 10.12 6.56
C LYS A 61 -1.90 10.20 5.04
N GLU A 62 -0.66 10.32 4.56
CA GLU A 62 -0.41 10.36 3.14
C GLU A 62 -0.79 9.05 2.45
N LEU A 63 -0.52 7.93 3.11
CA LEU A 63 -0.88 6.64 2.56
C LEU A 63 -2.38 6.40 2.58
N LEU A 64 -3.07 6.92 3.60
CA LEU A 64 -4.54 6.84 3.64
C LEU A 64 -5.16 7.66 2.52
N HIS A 65 -4.59 8.82 2.22
CA HIS A 65 -5.11 9.70 1.19
C HIS A 65 -5.17 9.06 -0.18
N CYS A 66 -4.19 8.23 -0.50
CA CYS A 66 -4.18 7.54 -1.79
C CYS A 66 -4.70 6.11 -1.68
N GLU A 67 -5.27 5.77 -0.52
CA GLU A 67 -5.94 4.49 -0.31
C GLU A 67 -5.02 3.29 -0.40
N LEU A 68 -3.73 3.49 -0.17
CA LEU A 68 -2.80 2.36 -0.12
C LEU A 68 -2.84 1.65 1.22
N VAL A 69 -3.36 2.31 2.25
CA VAL A 69 -3.60 1.67 3.54
C VAL A 69 -5.02 1.99 3.99
N SER A 70 -5.51 1.19 4.90
CA SER A 70 -6.81 1.43 5.53
C SER A 70 -6.62 1.46 7.03
N GLN A 71 -7.60 2.01 7.73
CA GLN A 71 -7.56 2.04 9.19
C GLN A 71 -8.90 1.59 9.74
N GLU A 72 -8.83 0.98 10.90
CA GLU A 72 -10.02 0.50 11.59
C GLU A 72 -9.90 0.91 13.04
N ARG A 73 -10.96 1.55 13.56
CA ARG A 73 -10.94 1.97 14.95
C ARG A 73 -11.26 0.78 15.85
N GLU A 74 -10.44 0.60 16.88
CA GLU A 74 -10.65 -0.44 17.88
C GLU A 74 -10.54 0.23 19.25
N GLY A 75 -11.66 0.68 19.78
CA GLY A 75 -11.64 1.45 21.00
C GLY A 75 -10.93 2.76 20.80
N ARG A 76 -9.84 2.97 21.52
CA ARG A 76 -9.03 4.18 21.39
C ARG A 76 -7.91 4.01 20.38
N ASN A 77 -7.76 2.82 19.83
CA ASN A 77 -6.65 2.53 18.93
C ASN A 77 -7.14 2.53 17.49
N LEU A 78 -6.20 2.77 16.58
CA LEU A 78 -6.45 2.64 15.16
C LEU A 78 -5.54 1.55 14.64
N ARG A 79 -6.13 0.53 14.07
CA ARG A 79 -5.35 -0.54 13.44
C ARG A 79 -5.22 -0.23 11.96
N TYR A 80 -4.00 -0.26 11.46
CA TYR A 80 -3.72 0.02 10.06
C TYR A 80 -3.37 -1.27 9.34
N ARG A 81 -3.82 -1.37 8.08
CA ARG A 81 -3.49 -2.50 7.22
C ARG A 81 -3.15 -1.98 5.84
N ALA A 82 -2.28 -2.68 5.14
CA ALA A 82 -2.07 -2.38 3.73
C ALA A 82 -3.34 -2.73 2.96
N ASN A 83 -3.71 -1.89 2.02
CA ASN A 83 -4.85 -2.17 1.15
C ASN A 83 -4.34 -3.00 -0.02
N LEU A 84 -4.41 -4.31 0.11
CA LEU A 84 -3.78 -5.20 -0.86
C LEU A 84 -4.46 -5.15 -2.22
N SER A 85 -5.77 -4.91 -2.26
CA SER A 85 -6.42 -4.81 -3.56
C SER A 85 -5.98 -3.57 -4.32
N ARG A 86 -5.75 -2.45 -3.63
CA ARG A 86 -5.21 -1.25 -4.28
C ARG A 86 -3.77 -1.46 -4.73
N MET A 87 -2.97 -2.14 -3.90
CA MET A 87 -1.61 -2.46 -4.28
C MET A 87 -1.61 -3.33 -5.54
N GLN A 88 -2.51 -4.30 -5.60
CA GLN A 88 -2.60 -5.16 -6.76
C GLN A 88 -3.02 -4.39 -7.99
N ASN A 89 -3.96 -3.45 -7.84
CA ASN A 89 -4.36 -2.59 -8.96
C ASN A 89 -3.19 -1.81 -9.51
N LEU A 90 -2.32 -1.31 -8.62
CA LEU A 90 -1.14 -0.58 -9.04
C LEU A 90 -0.21 -1.47 -9.85
N LEU A 91 0.06 -2.66 -9.33
CA LEU A 91 0.96 -3.60 -10.00
C LEU A 91 0.41 -4.03 -11.36
N VAL A 92 -0.87 -4.32 -11.41
CA VAL A 92 -1.49 -4.73 -12.66
C VAL A 92 -1.44 -3.62 -13.69
N TYR A 93 -1.74 -2.39 -13.26
CA TYR A 93 -1.69 -1.25 -14.17
C TYR A 93 -0.30 -1.07 -14.77
N LEU A 94 0.73 -1.16 -13.92
CA LEU A 94 2.09 -0.95 -14.39
C LEU A 94 2.58 -2.03 -15.33
N THR A 95 2.01 -3.22 -15.25
CA THR A 95 2.44 -4.34 -16.08
C THR A 95 1.44 -4.72 -17.15
N ASP A 96 0.34 -3.99 -17.25
CA ASP A 96 -0.70 -4.29 -18.21
C ASP A 96 -0.12 -4.24 -19.63
N GLU A 97 -0.43 -5.25 -20.44
CA GLU A 97 0.08 -5.37 -21.81
C GLU A 97 1.60 -5.46 -21.88
N CYS A 98 2.24 -5.84 -20.78
CA CYS A 98 3.66 -6.01 -20.76
C CYS A 98 4.07 -6.96 -21.88
N CYS A 99 5.16 -6.64 -22.57
CA CYS A 99 5.72 -7.50 -23.61
C CYS A 99 4.68 -7.84 -24.68
N LYS A 100 3.86 -6.87 -25.02
CA LYS A 100 2.83 -7.02 -26.04
C LYS A 100 1.83 -8.10 -25.67
N GLY A 101 1.53 -8.21 -24.40
CA GLY A 101 0.59 -9.20 -23.92
C GLY A 101 1.19 -10.56 -23.64
N GLN A 102 2.49 -10.71 -23.82
CA GLN A 102 3.15 -11.98 -23.55
C GLN A 102 3.75 -11.97 -22.17
N PRO A 103 3.67 -13.07 -21.43
CA PRO A 103 4.31 -13.11 -20.11
C PRO A 103 5.81 -13.04 -20.27
N CYS A 104 6.44 -12.09 -19.63
CA CYS A 104 7.88 -11.92 -19.76
C CYS A 104 8.63 -12.12 -18.45
N PHE A 105 7.95 -12.29 -17.34
CA PHE A 105 8.59 -12.65 -16.09
C PHE A 105 7.55 -13.28 -15.18
N LYS A 106 8.01 -13.86 -14.10
CA LYS A 106 7.14 -14.68 -13.27
C LYS A 106 6.86 -14.09 -11.91
N MET A 107 7.06 -12.84 -11.74
CA MET A 107 6.90 -12.26 -10.42
C MET A 107 5.50 -12.40 -9.86
N LEU A 108 4.51 -12.59 -10.72
CA LEU A 108 3.15 -12.72 -10.25
C LEU A 108 2.70 -14.15 -10.09
N SER A 109 3.59 -15.08 -10.22
CA SER A 109 3.23 -16.49 -10.11
C SER A 109 3.38 -16.97 -8.69
N ILE A 110 3.00 -16.23 -7.75
CA ILE A 110 3.08 -16.65 -6.40
C ILE A 110 1.96 -17.48 -6.00
#